data_16fbc5ffefb595912532f2499cd4232d
#
_entry.id   16fbc5ffefb595912532f2499cd4232d
#
_cell.length_a   1.000
_cell.length_b   1.000
_cell.length_c   1.000
_cell.angle_alpha   90.00
_cell.angle_beta   90.00
_cell.angle_gamma   90.00
#
_symmetry.space_group_name_H-M   'P 1'
#
loop_
_entity.id
_entity.type
_entity.pdbx_description
1 polymer ?
#
loop_
_entity_poly.entity_id
_entity_poly.type
_entity_poly.pdbx_seq_one_letter_code
_entity_poly.pdbx_strand_id
1 'polypeptide(L)'
;MSQSCTASELPTSAAPLRTDTLADSVLILLALMVVQRLVGFCRAILFCRWLDPAQLGQWDMVFGFLMLAGPLSVVALTSSFGRYVEYYRQRRQLRVLLRRTAVACAALAAVTMALLQLLPGWFSELIFATPDKTRLVGLVSLSLLMVIAFNYFVDLFNALRNVRLIAGLQLINSLVFAALGVGLLLGWRCAAESVVLAYGGACLASSLVGIWWLSRRWHALPEDGPPPAHRELWTKLLSFTTWVWVTSLLANLFDIADRYMIVHFSSASSTEALAQVGHYHSSRVVPLLLVSVATLLGSMLTPHLSHDWELGRRDLVVRRLNLFMKLTGFLLCVGALVVLAAAPLLFGVAFRGKFAGGLAVLPWTLTYCIWFGMWSIAQNYLWCAEKARLGTVALLVGLLTNVGLNCLLLPRLGLLGAVLATAAANLLTLVLILALTRRLGFRIDRGTCVILAVPVVISLGPWAILVVLLAIVVAALTTDQLLSADEKHELLDSWGDYRRRLLSLW
;
A
#
# COMPACT_ATOMS: atom_id res chain seq x y z
N MET A 1 19.03 64.81 17.55
CA MET A 1 18.59 63.89 18.62
C MET A 1 18.12 62.60 17.97
N SER A 2 19.03 61.64 17.88
CA SER A 2 18.80 60.32 17.31
C SER A 2 18.46 59.36 18.46
N GLN A 3 17.27 58.79 18.49
CA GLN A 3 16.93 57.71 19.38
C GLN A 3 17.22 56.37 18.67
N SER A 4 18.19 55.68 19.19
CA SER A 4 18.51 54.28 18.86
C SER A 4 17.44 53.37 19.47
N CYS A 5 16.65 52.70 18.63
CA CYS A 5 15.81 51.59 19.04
C CYS A 5 16.71 50.36 19.25
N THR A 6 16.85 49.93 20.48
CA THR A 6 17.44 48.66 20.89
C THR A 6 16.50 47.51 20.50
N ALA A 7 16.98 46.66 19.60
CA ALA A 7 16.30 45.41 19.28
C ALA A 7 16.39 44.48 20.51
N SER A 8 15.24 44.16 21.09
CA SER A 8 15.13 43.16 22.15
C SER A 8 15.39 41.79 21.57
N GLU A 9 16.45 41.14 22.06
CA GLU A 9 16.79 39.76 21.78
C GLU A 9 15.66 38.82 22.21
N LEU A 10 15.09 38.10 21.25
CA LEU A 10 14.19 36.99 21.48
C LEU A 10 15.00 35.81 22.05
N PRO A 11 14.52 35.10 23.09
CA PRO A 11 15.23 33.97 23.66
C PRO A 11 15.24 32.79 22.67
N THR A 12 16.36 32.58 22.01
CA THR A 12 16.73 31.40 21.26
C THR A 12 17.09 30.26 22.22
N SER A 13 16.13 29.44 22.59
CA SER A 13 16.41 28.19 23.27
C SER A 13 15.37 27.12 22.92
N ALA A 14 15.33 26.75 21.66
CA ALA A 14 14.88 25.42 21.27
C ALA A 14 16.11 24.71 20.71
N ALA A 15 16.60 23.69 21.41
CA ALA A 15 17.72 22.90 20.94
C ALA A 15 17.49 22.47 19.50
N PRO A 16 18.44 22.75 18.57
CA PRO A 16 18.27 22.36 17.17
C PRO A 16 18.14 20.85 17.11
N LEU A 17 17.02 20.34 16.58
CA LEU A 17 16.89 18.96 16.15
C LEU A 17 18.06 18.70 15.20
N ARG A 18 19.03 17.86 15.63
CA ARG A 18 20.17 17.48 14.80
C ARG A 18 19.65 17.06 13.45
N THR A 19 19.92 17.84 12.44
CA THR A 19 19.71 17.50 11.04
C THR A 19 20.87 16.57 10.68
N ASP A 20 20.62 15.27 10.71
CA ASP A 20 21.52 14.33 10.04
C ASP A 20 21.55 14.69 8.55
N THR A 21 22.66 14.40 7.90
CA THR A 21 22.74 14.59 6.46
C THR A 21 21.59 13.86 5.79
N LEU A 22 20.89 14.53 4.88
CA LEU A 22 19.71 13.99 4.18
C LEU A 22 19.99 12.60 3.58
N ALA A 23 21.24 12.39 3.09
CA ALA A 23 21.68 11.13 2.50
C ALA A 23 21.72 9.96 3.51
N ASP A 24 22.27 10.16 4.70
CA ASP A 24 22.35 9.10 5.72
C ASP A 24 20.97 8.74 6.25
N SER A 25 20.09 9.73 6.40
CA SER A 25 18.70 9.49 6.81
C SER A 25 17.93 8.68 5.78
N VAL A 26 18.10 8.96 4.49
CA VAL A 26 17.45 8.22 3.38
C VAL A 26 17.95 6.78 3.32
N LEU A 27 19.27 6.56 3.45
CA LEU A 27 19.83 5.21 3.40
C LEU A 27 19.35 4.34 4.56
N ILE A 28 19.33 4.88 5.80
CA ILE A 28 18.80 4.17 6.97
C ILE A 28 17.31 3.83 6.78
N LEU A 29 16.52 4.76 6.26
CA LEU A 29 15.09 4.53 6.01
C LEU A 29 14.87 3.43 4.97
N LEU A 30 15.63 3.45 3.87
CA LEU A 30 15.57 2.40 2.84
C LEU A 30 15.96 1.04 3.43
N ALA A 31 17.03 0.97 4.23
CA ALA A 31 17.43 -0.27 4.88
C ALA A 31 16.34 -0.80 5.83
N LEU A 32 15.72 0.07 6.64
CA LEU A 32 14.61 -0.30 7.52
C LEU A 32 13.39 -0.80 6.74
N MET A 33 13.06 -0.16 5.61
CA MET A 33 11.97 -0.61 4.73
C MET A 33 12.25 -1.98 4.12
N VAL A 34 13.48 -2.23 3.67
CA VAL A 34 13.88 -3.54 3.14
C VAL A 34 13.79 -4.62 4.22
N VAL A 35 14.34 -4.36 5.41
CA VAL A 35 14.25 -5.30 6.55
C VAL A 35 12.79 -5.60 6.90
N GLN A 36 11.94 -4.59 6.98
CA GLN A 36 10.51 -4.75 7.24
C GLN A 36 9.83 -5.63 6.19
N ARG A 37 10.16 -5.44 4.90
CA ARG A 37 9.62 -6.26 3.80
C ARG A 37 10.09 -7.70 3.88
N LEU A 38 11.36 -7.93 4.19
CA LEU A 38 11.91 -9.28 4.37
C LEU A 38 11.25 -10.01 5.55
N VAL A 39 11.11 -9.33 6.71
CA VAL A 39 10.41 -9.90 7.87
C VAL A 39 8.96 -10.25 7.51
N GLY A 40 8.24 -9.35 6.82
CA GLY A 40 6.87 -9.58 6.36
C GLY A 40 6.77 -10.78 5.40
N PHE A 41 7.72 -10.91 4.49
CA PHE A 41 7.79 -12.03 3.55
C PHE A 41 8.07 -13.37 4.25
N CYS A 42 9.09 -13.43 5.12
CA CYS A 42 9.39 -14.63 5.90
C CYS A 42 8.19 -15.07 6.75
N ARG A 43 7.52 -14.12 7.41
CA ARG A 43 6.28 -14.37 8.17
C ARG A 43 5.18 -14.96 7.27
N ALA A 44 4.95 -14.38 6.09
CA ALA A 44 3.92 -14.86 5.17
C ALA A 44 4.19 -16.30 4.71
N ILE A 45 5.46 -16.65 4.43
CA ILE A 45 5.86 -18.03 4.14
C ILE A 45 5.55 -18.96 5.32
N LEU A 46 5.89 -18.55 6.54
CA LEU A 46 5.63 -19.35 7.74
C LEU A 46 4.13 -19.57 7.97
N PHE A 47 3.32 -18.55 7.73
CA PHE A 47 1.86 -18.66 7.83
C PHE A 47 1.31 -19.65 6.77
N CYS A 48 1.73 -19.55 5.52
CA CYS A 48 1.39 -20.53 4.49
C CYS A 48 1.86 -21.95 4.83
N ARG A 49 3.01 -22.09 5.51
CA ARG A 49 3.56 -23.41 5.89
C ARG A 49 2.72 -24.10 6.98
N TRP A 50 2.25 -23.35 7.97
CA TRP A 50 1.58 -23.92 9.14
C TRP A 50 0.07 -23.93 9.01
N LEU A 51 -0.54 -22.86 8.54
CA LEU A 51 -2.00 -22.78 8.38
C LEU A 51 -2.49 -23.65 7.21
N ASP A 52 -3.72 -24.14 7.34
CA ASP A 52 -4.44 -24.73 6.22
C ASP A 52 -5.08 -23.64 5.34
N PRO A 53 -5.41 -23.95 4.07
CA PRO A 53 -5.97 -22.97 3.16
C PRO A 53 -7.18 -22.21 3.71
N ALA A 54 -8.13 -22.90 4.37
CA ALA A 54 -9.30 -22.26 4.95
C ALA A 54 -8.95 -21.31 6.10
N GLN A 55 -7.98 -21.66 6.96
CA GLN A 55 -7.51 -20.80 8.05
C GLN A 55 -6.76 -19.57 7.51
N LEU A 56 -5.95 -19.77 6.47
CA LEU A 56 -5.26 -18.67 5.82
C LEU A 56 -6.27 -17.73 5.13
N GLY A 57 -7.32 -18.28 4.52
CA GLY A 57 -8.41 -17.50 3.94
C GLY A 57 -9.18 -16.70 4.98
N GLN A 58 -9.49 -17.29 6.15
CA GLN A 58 -10.10 -16.56 7.27
C GLN A 58 -9.23 -15.37 7.71
N TRP A 59 -7.93 -15.58 7.84
CA TRP A 59 -6.99 -14.49 8.14
C TRP A 59 -7.02 -13.40 7.07
N ASP A 60 -6.99 -13.76 5.78
CA ASP A 60 -6.99 -12.79 4.68
C ASP A 60 -8.30 -11.98 4.64
N MET A 61 -9.45 -12.61 4.90
CA MET A 61 -10.75 -11.92 5.04
C MET A 61 -10.74 -10.95 6.22
N VAL A 62 -10.24 -11.37 7.39
CA VAL A 62 -10.12 -10.50 8.56
C VAL A 62 -9.19 -9.33 8.28
N PHE A 63 -8.03 -9.58 7.68
CA PHE A 63 -7.08 -8.52 7.35
C PHE A 63 -7.67 -7.50 6.39
N GLY A 64 -8.35 -7.97 5.32
CA GLY A 64 -9.08 -7.11 4.40
C GLY A 64 -10.16 -6.27 5.11
N PHE A 65 -10.95 -6.90 5.99
CA PHE A 65 -11.94 -6.19 6.80
C PHE A 65 -11.31 -5.13 7.72
N LEU A 66 -10.22 -5.43 8.41
CA LEU A 66 -9.53 -4.48 9.28
C LEU A 66 -8.97 -3.29 8.49
N MET A 67 -8.44 -3.52 7.29
CA MET A 67 -7.95 -2.44 6.41
C MET A 67 -9.07 -1.54 5.89
N LEU A 68 -10.25 -2.11 5.63
CA LEU A 68 -11.43 -1.36 5.24
C LEU A 68 -12.07 -0.65 6.44
N ALA A 69 -12.35 -1.41 7.51
CA ALA A 69 -13.09 -0.92 8.66
C ALA A 69 -12.31 0.11 9.50
N GLY A 70 -10.97 0.05 9.53
CA GLY A 70 -10.16 0.98 10.28
C GLY A 70 -10.40 2.45 9.88
N PRO A 71 -10.11 2.87 8.65
CA PRO A 71 -10.41 4.21 8.18
C PRO A 71 -11.91 4.54 8.17
N LEU A 72 -12.76 3.55 7.85
CA LEU A 72 -14.21 3.70 7.79
C LEU A 72 -14.79 4.09 9.15
N SER A 73 -14.39 3.39 10.20
CA SER A 73 -14.88 3.59 11.57
C SER A 73 -14.63 4.98 12.11
N VAL A 74 -13.48 5.59 11.78
CA VAL A 74 -13.10 6.94 12.27
C VAL A 74 -13.33 8.04 11.22
N VAL A 75 -14.11 7.77 10.16
CA VAL A 75 -14.40 8.71 9.07
C VAL A 75 -13.11 9.33 8.49
N ALA A 76 -12.05 8.55 8.43
CA ALA A 76 -10.70 8.97 8.00
C ALA A 76 -10.21 10.28 8.66
N LEU A 77 -10.60 10.56 9.90
CA LEU A 77 -10.22 11.79 10.60
C LEU A 77 -8.71 12.00 10.66
N THR A 78 -7.95 10.91 10.82
CA THR A 78 -6.49 10.93 10.88
C THR A 78 -5.85 11.37 9.57
N SER A 79 -6.48 11.10 8.43
CA SER A 79 -6.00 11.54 7.11
C SER A 79 -5.96 13.07 6.96
N SER A 80 -6.71 13.79 7.80
CA SER A 80 -6.66 15.26 7.83
C SER A 80 -5.36 15.82 8.43
N PHE A 81 -4.61 15.01 9.15
CA PHE A 81 -3.40 15.46 9.86
C PHE A 81 -2.36 16.02 8.91
N GLY A 82 -2.15 15.41 7.74
CA GLY A 82 -1.20 15.89 6.74
C GLY A 82 -1.41 17.35 6.34
N ARG A 83 -2.67 17.84 6.38
CA ARG A 83 -3.01 19.22 6.04
C ARG A 83 -3.10 20.14 7.26
N TYR A 84 -3.70 19.65 8.35
CA TYR A 84 -4.12 20.54 9.44
C TYR A 84 -3.17 20.57 10.64
N VAL A 85 -2.29 19.58 10.82
CA VAL A 85 -1.31 19.58 11.92
C VAL A 85 -0.43 20.82 11.86
N GLU A 86 0.12 21.16 10.69
CA GLU A 86 0.96 22.35 10.55
C GLU A 86 0.15 23.66 10.71
N TYR A 87 -1.06 23.71 10.18
CA TYR A 87 -1.97 24.85 10.34
C TYR A 87 -2.27 25.17 11.81
N TYR A 88 -2.58 24.15 12.62
CA TYR A 88 -2.85 24.32 14.06
C TYR A 88 -1.57 24.46 14.88
N ARG A 89 -0.44 23.93 14.40
CA ARG A 89 0.87 24.14 15.01
C ARG A 89 1.29 25.61 14.95
N GLN A 90 1.18 26.25 13.79
CA GLN A 90 1.51 27.67 13.61
C GLN A 90 0.61 28.59 14.46
N ARG A 91 -0.64 28.18 14.72
CA ARG A 91 -1.60 28.89 15.58
C ARG A 91 -1.46 28.55 17.05
N ARG A 92 -0.48 27.77 17.44
CA ARG A 92 -0.26 27.29 18.82
C ARG A 92 -1.48 26.56 19.43
N GLN A 93 -2.22 25.79 18.61
CA GLN A 93 -3.46 25.08 18.97
C GLN A 93 -3.33 23.56 18.79
N LEU A 94 -2.10 23.04 18.60
CA LEU A 94 -1.87 21.65 18.21
C LEU A 94 -2.36 20.65 19.28
N ARG A 95 -2.14 20.90 20.57
CA ARG A 95 -2.63 20.02 21.64
C ARG A 95 -4.16 19.89 21.64
N VAL A 96 -4.86 21.01 21.40
CA VAL A 96 -6.34 21.03 21.33
C VAL A 96 -6.82 20.17 20.17
N LEU A 97 -6.18 20.30 18.98
CA LEU A 97 -6.48 19.45 17.82
C LEU A 97 -6.30 17.97 18.17
N LEU A 98 -5.13 17.60 18.69
CA LEU A 98 -4.81 16.20 18.97
C LEU A 98 -5.73 15.61 20.04
N ARG A 99 -6.03 16.35 21.12
CA ARG A 99 -6.96 15.89 22.16
C ARG A 99 -8.35 15.64 21.61
N ARG A 100 -8.90 16.61 20.83
CA ARG A 100 -10.25 16.51 20.27
C ARG A 100 -10.34 15.36 19.24
N THR A 101 -9.36 15.23 18.37
CA THR A 101 -9.34 14.15 17.37
C THR A 101 -9.12 12.78 18.01
N ALA A 102 -8.25 12.68 19.03
CA ALA A 102 -8.06 11.42 19.77
C ALA A 102 -9.33 10.96 20.47
N VAL A 103 -10.02 11.88 21.17
CA VAL A 103 -11.31 11.58 21.83
C VAL A 103 -12.36 11.16 20.81
N ALA A 104 -12.47 11.87 19.67
CA ALA A 104 -13.43 11.52 18.62
C ALA A 104 -13.12 10.17 17.99
N CYS A 105 -11.85 9.88 17.67
CA CYS A 105 -11.44 8.57 17.16
C CYS A 105 -11.70 7.44 18.18
N ALA A 106 -11.41 7.68 19.46
CA ALA A 106 -11.69 6.70 20.52
C ALA A 106 -13.20 6.45 20.68
N ALA A 107 -14.03 7.49 20.65
CA ALA A 107 -15.49 7.35 20.74
C ALA A 107 -16.07 6.58 19.53
N LEU A 108 -15.64 6.94 18.31
CA LEU A 108 -16.06 6.26 17.09
C LEU A 108 -15.59 4.79 17.05
N ALA A 109 -14.35 4.53 17.49
CA ALA A 109 -13.82 3.17 17.60
C ALA A 109 -14.60 2.35 18.64
N ALA A 110 -14.96 2.96 19.78
CA ALA A 110 -15.78 2.30 20.79
C ALA A 110 -17.20 1.97 20.28
N VAL A 111 -17.83 2.88 19.53
CA VAL A 111 -19.11 2.63 18.86
C VAL A 111 -19.00 1.47 17.88
N THR A 112 -17.98 1.47 17.02
CA THR A 112 -17.77 0.37 16.06
C THR A 112 -17.50 -0.96 16.76
N MET A 113 -16.71 -0.96 17.83
CA MET A 113 -16.47 -2.14 18.66
C MET A 113 -17.77 -2.64 19.28
N ALA A 114 -18.60 -1.75 19.83
CA ALA A 114 -19.90 -2.11 20.39
C ALA A 114 -20.83 -2.72 19.33
N LEU A 115 -20.89 -2.17 18.12
CA LEU A 115 -21.67 -2.73 17.01
C LEU A 115 -21.21 -4.15 16.64
N LEU A 116 -19.90 -4.38 16.54
CA LEU A 116 -19.33 -5.71 16.27
C LEU A 116 -19.68 -6.73 17.36
N GLN A 117 -19.71 -6.29 18.63
CA GLN A 117 -20.02 -7.15 19.77
C GLN A 117 -21.54 -7.39 19.94
N LEU A 118 -22.38 -6.44 19.55
CA LEU A 118 -23.85 -6.56 19.63
C LEU A 118 -24.43 -7.39 18.47
N LEU A 119 -23.80 -7.37 17.29
CA LEU A 119 -24.26 -8.04 16.09
C LEU A 119 -23.22 -9.03 15.53
N PRO A 120 -22.65 -9.92 16.36
CA PRO A 120 -21.52 -10.75 15.94
C PRO A 120 -21.89 -11.74 14.83
N GLY A 121 -23.12 -12.26 14.80
CA GLY A 121 -23.63 -13.16 13.76
C GLY A 121 -23.72 -12.47 12.41
N TRP A 122 -24.24 -11.24 12.37
CA TRP A 122 -24.34 -10.45 11.13
C TRP A 122 -22.96 -10.12 10.56
N PHE A 123 -22.01 -9.70 11.40
CA PHE A 123 -20.63 -9.45 10.96
C PHE A 123 -19.90 -10.74 10.57
N SER A 124 -20.20 -11.87 11.21
CA SER A 124 -19.68 -13.17 10.82
C SER A 124 -20.17 -13.55 9.41
N GLU A 125 -21.45 -13.36 9.13
CA GLU A 125 -22.00 -13.59 7.80
C GLU A 125 -21.43 -12.63 6.77
N LEU A 126 -21.31 -11.33 7.10
CA LEU A 126 -20.71 -10.32 6.23
C LEU A 126 -19.26 -10.66 5.86
N ILE A 127 -18.45 -11.10 6.82
CA ILE A 127 -17.01 -11.33 6.59
C ILE A 127 -16.74 -12.72 6.00
N PHE A 128 -17.46 -13.77 6.46
CA PHE A 128 -17.13 -15.17 6.19
C PHE A 128 -18.24 -15.95 5.47
N ALA A 129 -19.36 -15.30 5.11
CA ALA A 129 -20.58 -15.94 4.59
C ALA A 129 -21.07 -17.12 5.46
N THR A 130 -20.89 -17.03 6.77
CA THR A 130 -21.38 -18.01 7.76
C THR A 130 -21.59 -17.31 9.11
N PRO A 131 -22.69 -17.60 9.85
CA PRO A 131 -22.95 -17.00 11.16
C PRO A 131 -22.07 -17.59 12.29
N ASP A 132 -21.37 -18.71 12.06
CA ASP A 132 -20.75 -19.52 13.12
C ASP A 132 -19.41 -18.98 13.64
N LYS A 133 -18.84 -17.93 13.05
CA LYS A 133 -17.52 -17.39 13.41
C LYS A 133 -17.59 -16.22 14.42
N THR A 134 -18.61 -16.20 15.27
CA THR A 134 -18.84 -15.10 16.24
C THR A 134 -17.66 -14.85 17.17
N ARG A 135 -16.98 -15.91 17.61
CA ARG A 135 -15.77 -15.79 18.43
C ARG A 135 -14.65 -15.06 17.68
N LEU A 136 -14.45 -15.36 16.40
CA LEU A 136 -13.45 -14.69 15.58
C LEU A 136 -13.82 -13.21 15.38
N VAL A 137 -15.09 -12.86 15.20
CA VAL A 137 -15.59 -11.48 15.16
C VAL A 137 -15.28 -10.73 16.45
N GLY A 138 -15.43 -11.38 17.62
CA GLY A 138 -15.01 -10.79 18.89
C GLY A 138 -13.52 -10.42 18.95
N LEU A 139 -12.65 -11.29 18.41
CA LEU A 139 -11.21 -11.00 18.31
C LEU A 139 -10.91 -9.91 17.28
N VAL A 140 -11.64 -9.88 16.17
CA VAL A 140 -11.55 -8.84 15.14
C VAL A 140 -11.91 -7.47 15.71
N SER A 141 -12.98 -7.38 16.53
CA SER A 141 -13.38 -6.11 17.15
C SER A 141 -12.30 -5.53 18.06
N LEU A 142 -11.64 -6.39 18.87
CA LEU A 142 -10.52 -5.99 19.70
C LEU A 142 -9.31 -5.55 18.86
N SER A 143 -8.98 -6.34 17.83
CA SER A 143 -7.87 -6.02 16.92
C SER A 143 -8.12 -4.74 16.15
N LEU A 144 -9.37 -4.45 15.74
CA LEU A 144 -9.74 -3.21 15.04
C LEU A 144 -9.45 -1.97 15.89
N LEU A 145 -9.75 -2.01 17.19
CA LEU A 145 -9.41 -0.92 18.12
C LEU A 145 -7.89 -0.63 18.12
N MET A 146 -7.07 -1.69 18.16
CA MET A 146 -5.61 -1.56 18.15
C MET A 146 -5.09 -1.05 16.79
N VAL A 147 -5.69 -1.49 15.69
CA VAL A 147 -5.36 -1.01 14.34
C VAL A 147 -5.69 0.47 14.17
N ILE A 148 -6.85 0.92 14.67
CA ILE A 148 -7.23 2.34 14.65
C ILE A 148 -6.22 3.18 15.46
N ALA A 149 -5.82 2.72 16.64
CA ALA A 149 -4.83 3.41 17.45
C ALA A 149 -3.47 3.48 16.74
N PHE A 150 -3.02 2.37 16.14
CA PHE A 150 -1.77 2.33 15.37
C PHE A 150 -1.79 3.30 14.18
N ASN A 151 -2.86 3.29 13.37
CA ASN A 151 -3.02 4.20 12.24
C ASN A 151 -3.04 5.67 12.70
N TYR A 152 -3.68 5.99 13.84
CA TYR A 152 -3.67 7.33 14.40
C TYR A 152 -2.24 7.84 14.61
N PHE A 153 -1.36 7.03 15.22
CA PHE A 153 0.03 7.43 15.45
C PHE A 153 0.86 7.48 14.17
N VAL A 154 0.67 6.56 13.24
CA VAL A 154 1.36 6.59 11.94
C VAL A 154 1.01 7.87 11.18
N ASP A 155 -0.27 8.22 11.08
CA ASP A 155 -0.74 9.43 10.40
C ASP A 155 -0.28 10.70 11.10
N LEU A 156 -0.30 10.73 12.45
CA LEU A 156 0.19 11.85 13.25
C LEU A 156 1.68 12.10 13.00
N PHE A 157 2.50 11.05 13.10
CA PHE A 157 3.95 11.22 12.95
C PHE A 157 4.34 11.50 11.50
N ASN A 158 3.55 11.03 10.53
CA ASN A 158 3.69 11.41 9.13
C ASN A 158 3.44 12.92 8.94
N ALA A 159 2.38 13.44 9.55
CA ALA A 159 2.07 14.86 9.52
C ALA A 159 3.12 15.72 10.25
N LEU A 160 3.72 15.21 11.32
CA LEU A 160 4.84 15.83 12.02
C LEU A 160 6.18 15.68 11.29
N ARG A 161 6.20 15.01 10.13
CA ARG A 161 7.41 14.73 9.32
C ARG A 161 8.52 13.98 10.08
N ASN A 162 8.13 13.18 11.07
CA ASN A 162 9.08 12.40 11.85
C ASN A 162 9.27 11.00 11.24
N VAL A 163 9.95 10.97 10.10
CA VAL A 163 10.09 9.76 9.25
C VAL A 163 10.81 8.62 9.98
N ARG A 164 11.80 8.92 10.83
CA ARG A 164 12.51 7.90 11.63
C ARG A 164 11.57 7.20 12.62
N LEU A 165 10.69 7.96 13.26
CA LEU A 165 9.75 7.38 14.21
C LEU A 165 8.71 6.51 13.49
N ILE A 166 8.22 6.92 12.33
CA ILE A 166 7.31 6.11 11.51
C ILE A 166 7.97 4.78 11.12
N ALA A 167 9.19 4.85 10.58
CA ALA A 167 9.93 3.65 10.19
C ALA A 167 10.18 2.72 11.40
N GLY A 168 10.51 3.29 12.57
CA GLY A 168 10.65 2.55 13.82
C GLY A 168 9.37 1.87 14.27
N LEU A 169 8.21 2.59 14.26
CA LEU A 169 6.92 2.02 14.61
C LEU A 169 6.50 0.89 13.67
N GLN A 170 6.70 1.07 12.37
CA GLN A 170 6.39 0.05 11.37
C GLN A 170 7.31 -1.17 11.49
N LEU A 171 8.59 -0.97 11.82
CA LEU A 171 9.51 -2.07 12.07
C LEU A 171 9.13 -2.84 13.34
N ILE A 172 8.83 -2.15 14.45
CA ILE A 172 8.34 -2.77 15.69
C ILE A 172 7.07 -3.57 15.40
N ASN A 173 6.10 -2.99 14.69
CA ASN A 173 4.88 -3.67 14.28
C ASN A 173 5.20 -4.97 13.51
N SER A 174 6.09 -4.90 12.52
CA SER A 174 6.45 -6.06 11.70
C SER A 174 7.14 -7.15 12.50
N LEU A 175 8.09 -6.80 13.38
CA LEU A 175 8.83 -7.74 14.22
C LEU A 175 7.93 -8.38 15.29
N VAL A 176 7.14 -7.57 16.00
CA VAL A 176 6.21 -8.06 17.02
C VAL A 176 5.14 -8.94 16.39
N PHE A 177 4.61 -8.58 15.22
CA PHE A 177 3.67 -9.41 14.51
C PHE A 177 4.29 -10.75 14.08
N ALA A 178 5.53 -10.77 13.61
CA ALA A 178 6.21 -12.01 13.28
C ALA A 178 6.44 -12.87 14.54
N ALA A 179 6.96 -12.28 15.62
CA ALA A 179 7.25 -12.99 16.84
C ALA A 179 5.98 -13.55 17.53
N LEU A 180 4.96 -12.70 17.71
CA LEU A 180 3.68 -13.13 18.30
C LEU A 180 2.95 -14.11 17.38
N GLY A 181 2.97 -13.91 16.05
CA GLY A 181 2.35 -14.81 15.09
C GLY A 181 2.95 -16.22 15.17
N VAL A 182 4.27 -16.31 15.13
CA VAL A 182 4.97 -17.59 15.29
C VAL A 182 4.71 -18.18 16.69
N GLY A 183 4.87 -17.38 17.73
CA GLY A 183 4.69 -17.83 19.11
C GLY A 183 3.28 -18.38 19.39
N LEU A 184 2.23 -17.70 18.93
CA LEU A 184 0.85 -18.12 19.14
C LEU A 184 0.46 -19.31 18.25
N LEU A 185 0.98 -19.41 17.02
CA LEU A 185 0.74 -20.55 16.14
C LEU A 185 1.39 -21.84 16.67
N LEU A 186 2.55 -21.74 17.30
CA LEU A 186 3.26 -22.91 17.84
C LEU A 186 2.86 -23.23 19.28
N GLY A 187 2.57 -22.20 20.12
CA GLY A 187 2.34 -22.37 21.55
C GLY A 187 0.87 -22.41 21.97
N TRP A 188 -0.05 -21.92 21.15
CA TRP A 188 -1.48 -21.87 21.52
C TRP A 188 -2.36 -22.64 20.53
N ARG A 189 -2.61 -22.10 19.34
CA ARG A 189 -3.45 -22.74 18.30
C ARG A 189 -2.92 -22.44 16.90
N CYS A 190 -2.83 -23.45 16.06
CA CYS A 190 -2.53 -23.28 14.64
C CYS A 190 -3.80 -22.89 13.87
N ALA A 191 -4.28 -21.64 14.06
CA ALA A 191 -5.55 -21.15 13.51
C ALA A 191 -5.47 -19.64 13.20
N ALA A 192 -6.42 -19.16 12.40
CA ALA A 192 -6.55 -17.73 12.05
C ALA A 192 -6.66 -16.83 13.29
N GLU A 193 -7.31 -17.31 14.36
CA GLU A 193 -7.44 -16.60 15.64
C GLU A 193 -6.09 -16.14 16.20
N SER A 194 -5.08 -17.02 16.15
CA SER A 194 -3.71 -16.69 16.61
C SER A 194 -3.08 -15.56 15.81
N VAL A 195 -3.30 -15.56 14.49
CA VAL A 195 -2.75 -14.53 13.60
C VAL A 195 -3.44 -13.19 13.82
N VAL A 196 -4.77 -13.20 14.03
CA VAL A 196 -5.57 -12.00 14.33
C VAL A 196 -5.11 -11.36 15.64
N LEU A 197 -4.96 -12.16 16.69
CA LEU A 197 -4.45 -11.68 17.98
C LEU A 197 -3.01 -11.16 17.89
N ALA A 198 -2.16 -11.85 17.13
CA ALA A 198 -0.78 -11.43 16.91
C ALA A 198 -0.71 -10.07 16.21
N TYR A 199 -1.57 -9.85 15.22
CA TYR A 199 -1.64 -8.58 14.50
C TYR A 199 -2.16 -7.44 15.39
N GLY A 200 -3.26 -7.68 16.11
CA GLY A 200 -3.77 -6.73 17.11
C GLY A 200 -2.72 -6.39 18.18
N GLY A 201 -2.05 -7.42 18.72
CA GLY A 201 -0.97 -7.24 19.69
C GLY A 201 0.22 -6.44 19.16
N ALA A 202 0.59 -6.63 17.91
CA ALA A 202 1.64 -5.85 17.25
C ALA A 202 1.23 -4.38 17.08
N CYS A 203 -0.01 -4.12 16.68
CA CYS A 203 -0.57 -2.76 16.60
C CYS A 203 -0.62 -2.11 17.99
N LEU A 204 -0.99 -2.85 19.04
CA LEU A 204 -0.97 -2.37 20.42
C LEU A 204 0.45 -2.00 20.86
N ALA A 205 1.42 -2.89 20.69
CA ALA A 205 2.81 -2.64 21.06
C ALA A 205 3.36 -1.38 20.39
N SER A 206 3.13 -1.21 19.09
CA SER A 206 3.53 -0.02 18.35
C SER A 206 2.79 1.24 18.83
N SER A 207 1.50 1.13 19.13
CA SER A 207 0.70 2.25 19.68
C SER A 207 1.22 2.70 21.06
N LEU A 208 1.61 1.77 21.92
CA LEU A 208 2.19 2.08 23.23
C LEU A 208 3.50 2.87 23.10
N VAL A 209 4.35 2.53 22.12
CA VAL A 209 5.55 3.32 21.81
C VAL A 209 5.16 4.73 21.34
N GLY A 210 4.13 4.85 20.49
CA GLY A 210 3.60 6.13 20.04
C GLY A 210 3.06 6.98 21.21
N ILE A 211 2.28 6.38 22.12
CA ILE A 211 1.76 7.01 23.34
C ILE A 211 2.92 7.50 24.23
N TRP A 212 3.89 6.62 24.50
CA TRP A 212 5.05 6.95 25.31
C TRP A 212 5.85 8.12 24.75
N TRP A 213 6.08 8.12 23.42
CA TRP A 213 6.80 9.22 22.77
C TRP A 213 6.01 10.53 22.83
N LEU A 214 4.70 10.49 22.59
CA LEU A 214 3.83 11.66 22.63
C LEU A 214 3.70 12.21 24.05
N SER A 215 3.54 11.34 25.06
CA SER A 215 3.40 11.74 26.47
C SER A 215 4.65 12.48 26.98
N ARG A 216 5.84 12.01 26.61
CA ARG A 216 7.10 12.69 26.98
C ARG A 216 7.25 14.07 26.35
N ARG A 217 6.63 14.30 25.20
CA ARG A 217 6.72 15.56 24.47
C ARG A 217 5.44 16.38 24.51
N TRP A 218 4.45 15.91 25.26
CA TRP A 218 3.15 16.57 25.33
C TRP A 218 3.25 18.05 25.73
N HIS A 219 4.05 18.35 26.75
CA HIS A 219 4.26 19.72 27.24
C HIS A 219 5.06 20.61 26.29
N ALA A 220 5.81 20.04 25.37
CA ALA A 220 6.54 20.77 24.34
C ALA A 220 5.68 21.13 23.12
N LEU A 221 4.45 20.58 23.01
CA LEU A 221 3.55 20.92 21.93
C LEU A 221 2.88 22.28 22.18
N PRO A 222 2.70 23.12 21.14
CA PRO A 222 2.11 24.46 21.29
C PRO A 222 0.63 24.40 21.72
N GLU A 223 0.25 25.16 22.76
CA GLU A 223 -1.13 25.26 23.25
C GLU A 223 -1.58 26.69 23.58
N ASP A 224 -0.66 27.68 23.52
CA ASP A 224 -0.88 29.04 24.02
C ASP A 224 -1.86 29.89 23.16
N GLY A 225 -2.35 29.34 22.04
CA GLY A 225 -3.32 30.02 21.17
C GLY A 225 -4.76 29.88 21.67
N PRO A 226 -5.66 30.86 21.34
CA PRO A 226 -7.06 30.75 21.69
C PRO A 226 -7.68 29.49 21.12
N PRO A 227 -8.44 28.68 21.91
CA PRO A 227 -8.97 27.40 21.44
C PRO A 227 -9.93 27.64 20.25
N PRO A 228 -9.80 26.86 19.17
CA PRO A 228 -10.67 27.01 18.02
C PRO A 228 -12.11 26.69 18.41
N ALA A 229 -13.08 27.43 17.86
CA ALA A 229 -14.50 27.17 18.07
C ALA A 229 -14.80 25.71 17.65
N HIS A 230 -15.61 25.01 18.45
CA HIS A 230 -15.88 23.57 18.22
C HIS A 230 -16.46 23.32 16.83
N ARG A 231 -17.43 24.15 16.43
CA ARG A 231 -18.08 24.07 15.13
C ARG A 231 -17.11 24.34 13.98
N GLU A 232 -16.23 25.34 14.10
CA GLU A 232 -15.27 25.68 13.04
C GLU A 232 -14.27 24.55 12.80
N LEU A 233 -13.73 23.96 13.87
CA LEU A 233 -12.80 22.84 13.79
C LEU A 233 -13.42 21.65 13.05
N TRP A 234 -14.61 21.21 13.48
CA TRP A 234 -15.24 20.05 12.89
C TRP A 234 -15.73 20.28 11.46
N THR A 235 -16.27 21.47 11.14
CA THR A 235 -16.66 21.78 9.77
C THR A 235 -15.47 21.72 8.82
N LYS A 236 -14.32 22.28 9.22
CA LYS A 236 -13.08 22.22 8.41
C LYS A 236 -12.56 20.80 8.25
N LEU A 237 -12.47 20.04 9.34
CA LEU A 237 -11.98 18.69 9.31
C LEU A 237 -12.89 17.79 8.47
N LEU A 238 -14.18 17.75 8.76
CA LEU A 238 -15.13 16.84 8.10
C LEU A 238 -15.30 17.15 6.61
N SER A 239 -15.34 18.40 6.21
CA SER A 239 -15.41 18.78 4.79
C SER A 239 -14.23 18.22 3.97
N PHE A 240 -13.03 18.19 4.56
CA PHE A 240 -11.85 17.62 3.92
C PHE A 240 -11.81 16.09 4.01
N THR A 241 -12.06 15.56 5.21
CA THR A 241 -11.95 14.10 5.46
C THR A 241 -13.00 13.30 4.70
N THR A 242 -14.20 13.83 4.49
CA THR A 242 -15.24 13.12 3.71
C THR A 242 -14.77 12.75 2.32
N TRP A 243 -14.10 13.67 1.62
CA TRP A 243 -13.59 13.39 0.29
C TRP A 243 -12.42 12.38 0.29
N VAL A 244 -11.50 12.53 1.23
CA VAL A 244 -10.39 11.58 1.41
C VAL A 244 -10.93 10.20 1.80
N TRP A 245 -11.96 10.17 2.66
CA TRP A 245 -12.63 8.94 3.09
C TRP A 245 -13.26 8.18 1.90
N VAL A 246 -14.01 8.87 1.03
CA VAL A 246 -14.59 8.26 -0.18
C VAL A 246 -13.51 7.69 -1.09
N THR A 247 -12.42 8.43 -1.31
CA THR A 247 -11.32 7.96 -2.15
C THR A 247 -10.60 6.74 -1.55
N SER A 248 -10.34 6.77 -0.24
CA SER A 248 -9.72 5.65 0.48
C SER A 248 -10.63 4.43 0.52
N LEU A 249 -11.93 4.63 0.72
CA LEU A 249 -12.94 3.57 0.67
C LEU A 249 -12.89 2.86 -0.69
N LEU A 250 -12.93 3.64 -1.79
CA LEU A 250 -12.89 3.09 -3.14
C LEU A 250 -11.62 2.27 -3.41
N ALA A 251 -10.46 2.77 -2.98
CA ALA A 251 -9.19 2.07 -3.14
C ALA A 251 -9.15 0.76 -2.33
N ASN A 252 -9.62 0.78 -1.08
CA ASN A 252 -9.70 -0.42 -0.25
C ASN A 252 -10.72 -1.43 -0.80
N LEU A 253 -11.89 -0.96 -1.28
CA LEU A 253 -12.88 -1.83 -1.93
C LEU A 253 -12.29 -2.51 -3.17
N PHE A 254 -11.52 -1.80 -3.98
CA PHE A 254 -10.85 -2.39 -5.14
C PHE A 254 -9.89 -3.52 -4.74
N ASP A 255 -9.15 -3.36 -3.64
CA ASP A 255 -8.19 -4.39 -3.16
C ASP A 255 -8.88 -5.63 -2.57
N ILE A 256 -10.05 -5.46 -1.92
CA ILE A 256 -10.72 -6.57 -1.21
C ILE A 256 -11.86 -7.22 -1.98
N ALA A 257 -12.36 -6.59 -3.06
CA ALA A 257 -13.56 -7.02 -3.78
C ALA A 257 -13.52 -8.50 -4.17
N ASP A 258 -12.40 -8.96 -4.73
CA ASP A 258 -12.24 -10.34 -5.16
C ASP A 258 -12.47 -11.35 -4.05
N ARG A 259 -11.94 -11.08 -2.84
CA ARG A 259 -12.07 -11.98 -1.68
C ARG A 259 -13.51 -12.08 -1.23
N TYR A 260 -14.21 -10.94 -1.14
CA TYR A 260 -15.63 -10.91 -0.81
C TYR A 260 -16.47 -11.59 -1.89
N MET A 261 -16.15 -11.37 -3.17
CA MET A 261 -16.83 -12.05 -4.27
C MET A 261 -16.62 -13.57 -4.20
N ILE A 262 -15.40 -14.06 -3.93
CA ILE A 262 -15.11 -15.49 -3.77
C ILE A 262 -15.94 -16.08 -2.64
N VAL A 263 -16.03 -15.42 -1.49
CA VAL A 263 -16.74 -15.95 -0.32
C VAL A 263 -18.25 -15.93 -0.50
N HIS A 264 -18.81 -14.88 -1.14
CA HIS A 264 -20.28 -14.70 -1.20
C HIS A 264 -20.92 -15.16 -2.51
N PHE A 265 -20.16 -15.26 -3.60
CA PHE A 265 -20.70 -15.55 -4.95
C PHE A 265 -20.15 -16.84 -5.57
N SER A 266 -19.25 -17.56 -4.88
CA SER A 266 -18.86 -18.88 -5.36
C SER A 266 -19.98 -19.90 -5.08
N SER A 267 -20.13 -20.90 -5.94
CA SER A 267 -21.05 -22.01 -5.74
C SER A 267 -20.56 -23.04 -4.70
N ALA A 268 -19.40 -22.79 -4.07
CA ALA A 268 -18.76 -23.66 -3.11
C ALA A 268 -19.35 -23.51 -1.68
N SER A 269 -19.14 -24.49 -0.81
CA SER A 269 -19.43 -24.35 0.62
C SER A 269 -18.60 -23.23 1.25
N SER A 270 -19.08 -22.62 2.35
CA SER A 270 -18.35 -21.51 3.03
C SER A 270 -16.90 -21.89 3.39
N THR A 271 -16.65 -23.14 3.80
CA THR A 271 -15.30 -23.61 4.13
C THR A 271 -14.42 -23.71 2.89
N GLU A 272 -14.97 -24.19 1.79
CA GLU A 272 -14.26 -24.29 0.52
C GLU A 272 -14.01 -22.92 -0.11
N ALA A 273 -14.99 -22.00 -0.03
CA ALA A 273 -14.81 -20.61 -0.46
C ALA A 273 -13.69 -19.92 0.32
N LEU A 274 -13.63 -20.11 1.64
CA LEU A 274 -12.51 -19.63 2.46
C LEU A 274 -11.17 -20.29 2.08
N ALA A 275 -11.17 -21.57 1.72
CA ALA A 275 -9.97 -22.23 1.22
C ALA A 275 -9.53 -21.64 -0.13
N GLN A 276 -10.47 -21.30 -1.03
CA GLN A 276 -10.14 -20.57 -2.27
C GLN A 276 -9.52 -19.21 -2.00
N VAL A 277 -10.01 -18.46 -1.00
CA VAL A 277 -9.35 -17.21 -0.57
C VAL A 277 -7.95 -17.48 -0.04
N GLY A 278 -7.71 -18.57 0.70
CA GLY A 278 -6.38 -18.97 1.14
C GLY A 278 -5.44 -19.32 -0.02
N HIS A 279 -5.93 -20.01 -1.04
CA HIS A 279 -5.19 -20.25 -2.29
C HIS A 279 -4.88 -18.93 -3.02
N TYR A 280 -5.84 -18.02 -3.07
CA TYR A 280 -5.64 -16.68 -3.64
C TYR A 280 -4.59 -15.90 -2.86
N HIS A 281 -4.67 -15.88 -1.52
CA HIS A 281 -3.67 -15.24 -0.66
C HIS A 281 -2.26 -15.76 -0.93
N SER A 282 -2.09 -17.09 -0.97
CA SER A 282 -0.79 -17.72 -1.21
C SER A 282 -0.19 -17.32 -2.56
N SER A 283 -1.02 -17.16 -3.61
CA SER A 283 -0.57 -16.71 -4.93
C SER A 283 -0.11 -15.24 -4.92
N ARG A 284 -0.56 -14.41 -3.97
CA ARG A 284 -0.24 -12.98 -3.86
C ARG A 284 1.00 -12.69 -3.02
N VAL A 285 1.47 -13.60 -2.18
CA VAL A 285 2.58 -13.37 -1.22
C VAL A 285 3.81 -12.78 -1.91
N VAL A 286 4.25 -13.38 -3.00
CA VAL A 286 5.44 -12.91 -3.73
C VAL A 286 5.11 -11.77 -4.70
N PRO A 287 4.02 -11.83 -5.51
CA PRO A 287 3.66 -10.72 -6.40
C PRO A 287 3.48 -9.37 -5.70
N LEU A 288 3.00 -9.32 -4.46
CA LEU A 288 2.90 -8.09 -3.68
C LEU A 288 4.26 -7.45 -3.35
N LEU A 289 5.35 -8.22 -3.35
CA LEU A 289 6.71 -7.63 -3.26
C LEU A 289 7.03 -6.83 -4.53
N LEU A 290 6.67 -7.36 -5.71
CA LEU A 290 6.86 -6.63 -6.98
C LEU A 290 6.05 -5.34 -7.00
N VAL A 291 4.78 -5.38 -6.55
CA VAL A 291 3.97 -4.17 -6.37
C VAL A 291 4.66 -3.17 -5.44
N SER A 292 5.25 -3.65 -4.34
CA SER A 292 5.97 -2.78 -3.39
C SER A 292 7.18 -2.09 -4.03
N VAL A 293 7.90 -2.79 -4.92
CA VAL A 293 9.00 -2.20 -5.70
C VAL A 293 8.47 -1.12 -6.64
N ALA A 294 7.39 -1.41 -7.38
CA ALA A 294 6.79 -0.44 -8.30
C ALA A 294 6.32 0.83 -7.57
N THR A 295 5.65 0.69 -6.42
CA THR A 295 5.16 1.83 -5.63
C THR A 295 6.31 2.65 -5.03
N LEU A 296 7.39 1.99 -4.57
CA LEU A 296 8.59 2.66 -4.08
C LEU A 296 9.24 3.49 -5.19
N LEU A 297 9.48 2.87 -6.34
CA LEU A 297 10.06 3.54 -7.51
C LEU A 297 9.17 4.71 -7.98
N GLY A 298 7.84 4.52 -8.02
CA GLY A 298 6.88 5.57 -8.36
C GLY A 298 6.95 6.76 -7.40
N SER A 299 7.10 6.51 -6.09
CA SER A 299 7.21 7.56 -5.08
C SER A 299 8.50 8.40 -5.22
N MET A 300 9.59 7.79 -5.67
CA MET A 300 10.84 8.48 -5.97
C MET A 300 10.74 9.36 -7.23
N LEU A 301 9.95 8.93 -8.21
CA LEU A 301 9.76 9.66 -9.46
C LEU A 301 8.90 10.93 -9.29
N THR A 302 7.88 10.88 -8.42
CA THR A 302 6.88 11.95 -8.24
C THR A 302 7.48 13.35 -8.02
N PRO A 303 8.45 13.57 -7.10
CA PRO A 303 9.04 14.90 -6.90
C PRO A 303 9.76 15.45 -8.14
N HIS A 304 10.44 14.57 -8.89
CA HIS A 304 11.15 14.96 -10.11
C HIS A 304 10.18 15.37 -11.22
N LEU A 305 9.10 14.61 -11.42
CA LEU A 305 8.07 14.97 -12.39
C LEU A 305 7.37 16.28 -12.02
N SER A 306 7.03 16.48 -10.74
CA SER A 306 6.40 17.71 -10.28
C SER A 306 7.32 18.92 -10.48
N HIS A 307 8.59 18.80 -10.17
CA HIS A 307 9.57 19.87 -10.41
C HIS A 307 9.66 20.26 -11.89
N ASP A 308 9.80 19.27 -12.78
CA ASP A 308 9.88 19.55 -14.22
C ASP A 308 8.57 20.12 -14.78
N TRP A 309 7.42 19.68 -14.20
CA TRP A 309 6.10 20.21 -14.57
C TRP A 309 5.95 21.69 -14.24
N GLU A 310 6.37 22.11 -13.03
CA GLU A 310 6.33 23.52 -12.59
C GLU A 310 7.27 24.40 -13.41
N LEU A 311 8.39 23.86 -13.90
CA LEU A 311 9.27 24.55 -14.81
C LEU A 311 8.75 24.63 -16.26
N GLY A 312 7.56 24.08 -16.54
CA GLY A 312 6.96 24.05 -17.88
C GLY A 312 7.59 23.05 -18.83
N ARG A 313 8.52 22.19 -18.38
CA ARG A 313 9.26 21.21 -19.19
C ARG A 313 8.45 19.94 -19.45
N ARG A 314 7.26 20.09 -20.03
CA ARG A 314 6.30 18.98 -20.20
C ARG A 314 6.81 17.84 -21.05
N ASP A 315 7.59 18.13 -22.09
CA ASP A 315 8.19 17.08 -22.94
C ASP A 315 9.19 16.22 -22.15
N LEU A 316 9.95 16.82 -21.23
CA LEU A 316 10.84 16.09 -20.33
C LEU A 316 10.06 15.19 -19.36
N VAL A 317 8.93 15.66 -18.83
CA VAL A 317 8.02 14.85 -17.99
C VAL A 317 7.52 13.64 -18.76
N VAL A 318 7.06 13.83 -20.01
CA VAL A 318 6.58 12.75 -20.89
C VAL A 318 7.70 11.74 -21.16
N ARG A 319 8.88 12.19 -21.52
CA ARG A 319 10.04 11.34 -21.80
C ARG A 319 10.46 10.54 -20.56
N ARG A 320 10.63 11.20 -19.41
CA ARG A 320 11.02 10.56 -18.15
C ARG A 320 9.98 9.51 -17.70
N LEU A 321 8.71 9.83 -17.81
CA LEU A 321 7.66 8.89 -17.43
C LEU A 321 7.64 7.65 -18.34
N ASN A 322 7.78 7.81 -19.67
CA ASN A 322 7.89 6.69 -20.59
C ASN A 322 9.11 5.81 -20.28
N LEU A 323 10.30 6.42 -20.15
CA LEU A 323 11.52 5.68 -19.81
C LEU A 323 11.36 4.92 -18.49
N PHE A 324 10.80 5.57 -17.48
CA PHE A 324 10.60 4.97 -16.18
C PHE A 324 9.59 3.81 -16.22
N MET A 325 8.50 3.93 -16.97
CA MET A 325 7.54 2.85 -17.21
C MET A 325 8.18 1.67 -17.93
N LYS A 326 9.02 1.93 -18.95
CA LYS A 326 9.77 0.89 -19.68
C LYS A 326 10.69 0.11 -18.74
N LEU A 327 11.54 0.82 -17.99
CA LEU A 327 12.51 0.21 -17.09
C LEU A 327 11.84 -0.55 -15.96
N THR A 328 10.85 0.05 -15.32
CA THR A 328 10.13 -0.61 -14.22
C THR A 328 9.30 -1.79 -14.72
N GLY A 329 8.61 -1.66 -15.85
CA GLY A 329 7.85 -2.75 -16.45
C GLY A 329 8.74 -3.93 -16.82
N PHE A 330 9.89 -3.68 -17.43
CA PHE A 330 10.89 -4.72 -17.72
C PHE A 330 11.40 -5.37 -16.43
N LEU A 331 11.78 -4.59 -15.43
CA LEU A 331 12.25 -5.10 -14.13
C LEU A 331 11.21 -5.98 -13.45
N LEU A 332 9.93 -5.58 -13.45
CA LEU A 332 8.85 -6.36 -12.88
C LEU A 332 8.59 -7.67 -13.65
N CYS A 333 8.73 -7.66 -14.99
CA CYS A 333 8.64 -8.88 -15.80
C CYS A 333 9.81 -9.84 -15.54
N VAL A 334 11.03 -9.32 -15.35
CA VAL A 334 12.18 -10.13 -14.91
C VAL A 334 11.91 -10.71 -13.51
N GLY A 335 11.41 -9.90 -12.59
CA GLY A 335 10.99 -10.38 -11.27
C GLY A 335 9.93 -11.46 -11.34
N ALA A 336 8.94 -11.32 -12.23
CA ALA A 336 7.90 -12.33 -12.45
C ALA A 336 8.48 -13.65 -13.01
N LEU A 337 9.45 -13.58 -13.93
CA LEU A 337 10.17 -14.76 -14.42
C LEU A 337 10.87 -15.50 -13.27
N VAL A 338 11.58 -14.77 -12.41
CA VAL A 338 12.26 -15.37 -11.24
C VAL A 338 11.24 -16.02 -10.31
N VAL A 339 10.11 -15.34 -10.06
CA VAL A 339 9.03 -15.90 -9.22
C VAL A 339 8.45 -17.17 -9.83
N LEU A 340 8.15 -17.19 -11.13
CA LEU A 340 7.64 -18.38 -11.81
C LEU A 340 8.62 -19.54 -11.78
N ALA A 341 9.91 -19.27 -11.99
CA ALA A 341 10.95 -20.29 -11.92
C ALA A 341 11.09 -20.87 -10.49
N ALA A 342 10.95 -20.02 -9.47
CA ALA A 342 11.02 -20.42 -8.06
C ALA A 342 9.69 -21.00 -7.52
N ALA A 343 8.57 -20.81 -8.22
CA ALA A 343 7.23 -21.19 -7.75
C ALA A 343 7.10 -22.68 -7.38
N PRO A 344 7.62 -23.65 -8.15
CA PRO A 344 7.54 -25.07 -7.77
C PRO A 344 8.23 -25.36 -6.44
N LEU A 345 9.37 -24.72 -6.18
CA LEU A 345 10.11 -24.85 -4.92
C LEU A 345 9.34 -24.18 -3.77
N LEU A 346 8.80 -22.98 -3.99
CA LEU A 346 8.04 -22.22 -3.00
C LEU A 346 6.78 -23.00 -2.59
N PHE A 347 5.96 -23.40 -3.56
CA PHE A 347 4.68 -24.08 -3.28
C PHE A 347 4.88 -25.53 -2.84
N GLY A 348 5.85 -26.28 -3.41
CA GLY A 348 6.13 -27.66 -3.05
C GLY A 348 6.81 -27.79 -1.69
N VAL A 349 7.90 -27.04 -1.46
CA VAL A 349 8.73 -27.20 -0.26
C VAL A 349 8.32 -26.21 0.85
N ALA A 350 8.28 -24.91 0.55
CA ALA A 350 8.04 -23.91 1.57
C ALA A 350 6.59 -23.98 2.09
N PHE A 351 5.60 -24.12 1.21
CA PHE A 351 4.17 -24.25 1.56
C PHE A 351 3.70 -25.70 1.75
N ARG A 352 4.61 -26.69 1.66
CA ARG A 352 4.32 -28.11 1.83
C ARG A 352 3.24 -28.67 0.89
N GLY A 353 3.14 -28.15 -0.33
CA GLY A 353 2.16 -28.62 -1.33
C GLY A 353 0.69 -28.26 -1.05
N LYS A 354 0.38 -27.56 0.04
CA LYS A 354 -1.01 -27.28 0.48
C LYS A 354 -1.78 -26.33 -0.46
N PHE A 355 -1.11 -25.54 -1.27
CA PHE A 355 -1.69 -24.42 -2.02
C PHE A 355 -1.63 -24.59 -3.55
N ALA A 356 -1.92 -25.80 -4.05
CA ALA A 356 -1.89 -26.09 -5.49
C ALA A 356 -2.79 -25.14 -6.31
N GLY A 357 -3.97 -24.78 -5.81
CA GLY A 357 -4.84 -23.81 -6.46
C GLY A 357 -4.22 -22.41 -6.58
N GLY A 358 -3.39 -22.01 -5.59
CA GLY A 358 -2.64 -20.74 -5.64
C GLY A 358 -1.54 -20.76 -6.70
N LEU A 359 -0.86 -21.90 -6.88
CA LEU A 359 0.14 -22.08 -7.93
C LEU A 359 -0.49 -21.99 -9.33
N ALA A 360 -1.66 -22.59 -9.52
CA ALA A 360 -2.38 -22.56 -10.80
C ALA A 360 -2.75 -21.15 -11.27
N VAL A 361 -3.08 -20.24 -10.34
CA VAL A 361 -3.48 -18.86 -10.68
C VAL A 361 -2.32 -17.86 -10.61
N LEU A 362 -1.14 -18.28 -10.13
CA LEU A 362 0.03 -17.41 -9.92
C LEU A 362 0.44 -16.62 -11.18
N PRO A 363 0.45 -17.19 -12.40
CA PRO A 363 0.84 -16.44 -13.60
C PRO A 363 -0.05 -15.22 -13.84
N TRP A 364 -1.37 -15.36 -13.70
CA TRP A 364 -2.32 -14.25 -13.85
C TRP A 364 -2.26 -13.27 -12.67
N THR A 365 -1.94 -13.78 -11.46
CA THR A 365 -1.68 -12.92 -10.28
C THR A 365 -0.47 -12.01 -10.52
N LEU A 366 0.62 -12.54 -11.08
CA LEU A 366 1.78 -11.75 -11.48
C LEU A 366 1.42 -10.72 -12.55
N THR A 367 0.65 -11.12 -13.54
CA THR A 367 0.20 -10.25 -14.64
C THR A 367 -0.54 -9.02 -14.10
N TYR A 368 -1.58 -9.23 -13.29
CA TYR A 368 -2.34 -8.08 -12.78
C TYR A 368 -1.55 -7.23 -11.79
N CYS A 369 -0.66 -7.82 -10.99
CA CYS A 369 0.22 -7.06 -10.10
C CYS A 369 1.17 -6.13 -10.86
N ILE A 370 1.67 -6.56 -12.03
CA ILE A 370 2.49 -5.70 -12.89
C ILE A 370 1.64 -4.57 -13.48
N TRP A 371 0.45 -4.85 -14.00
CA TRP A 371 -0.44 -3.80 -14.49
C TRP A 371 -0.85 -2.82 -13.40
N PHE A 372 -1.11 -3.30 -12.18
CA PHE A 372 -1.32 -2.45 -11.01
C PHE A 372 -0.12 -1.51 -10.78
N GLY A 373 1.11 -2.05 -10.78
CA GLY A 373 2.33 -1.25 -10.65
C GLY A 373 2.44 -0.21 -11.77
N MET A 374 2.13 -0.59 -13.00
CA MET A 374 2.21 0.31 -14.15
C MET A 374 1.19 1.46 -14.09
N TRP A 375 -0.09 1.17 -13.77
CA TRP A 375 -1.06 2.25 -13.67
C TRP A 375 -0.80 3.16 -12.45
N SER A 376 -0.26 2.62 -11.36
CA SER A 376 0.13 3.43 -10.19
C SER A 376 1.26 4.43 -10.52
N ILE A 377 2.15 4.07 -11.46
CA ILE A 377 3.18 4.97 -11.96
C ILE A 377 2.58 5.98 -12.94
N ALA A 378 1.77 5.52 -13.90
CA ALA A 378 1.16 6.37 -14.91
C ALA A 378 0.28 7.48 -14.34
N GLN A 379 -0.41 7.22 -13.22
CA GLN A 379 -1.26 8.23 -12.56
C GLN A 379 -0.49 9.43 -12.00
N ASN A 380 0.85 9.36 -11.82
CA ASN A 380 1.66 10.52 -11.42
C ASN A 380 1.51 11.69 -12.40
N TYR A 381 1.30 11.41 -13.70
CA TYR A 381 1.02 12.44 -14.67
C TYR A 381 -0.28 13.20 -14.36
N LEU A 382 -1.33 12.48 -13.91
CA LEU A 382 -2.60 13.10 -13.50
C LEU A 382 -2.42 13.96 -12.24
N TRP A 383 -1.52 13.58 -11.34
CA TRP A 383 -1.22 14.35 -10.16
C TRP A 383 -0.46 15.63 -10.50
N CYS A 384 0.56 15.56 -11.37
CA CYS A 384 1.26 16.75 -11.86
C CYS A 384 0.31 17.71 -12.59
N ALA A 385 -0.66 17.17 -13.34
CA ALA A 385 -1.67 17.97 -14.04
C ALA A 385 -2.82 18.47 -13.14
N GLU A 386 -2.78 18.24 -11.82
CA GLU A 386 -3.83 18.56 -10.84
C GLU A 386 -5.22 17.94 -11.18
N LYS A 387 -5.22 16.84 -11.92
CA LYS A 387 -6.43 16.12 -12.36
C LYS A 387 -6.61 14.77 -11.64
N ALA A 388 -6.24 14.69 -10.36
CA ALA A 388 -6.33 13.46 -9.55
C ALA A 388 -7.74 12.82 -9.59
N ARG A 389 -8.81 13.62 -9.72
CA ARG A 389 -10.19 13.13 -9.86
C ARG A 389 -10.38 12.17 -11.04
N LEU A 390 -9.65 12.35 -12.13
CA LEU A 390 -9.72 11.46 -13.29
C LEU A 390 -9.17 10.07 -12.95
N GLY A 391 -8.11 9.99 -12.14
CA GLY A 391 -7.60 8.72 -11.60
C GLY A 391 -8.63 8.00 -10.74
N THR A 392 -9.35 8.72 -9.89
CA THR A 392 -10.44 8.16 -9.06
C THR A 392 -11.59 7.61 -9.93
N VAL A 393 -11.96 8.29 -11.03
CA VAL A 393 -12.96 7.78 -11.98
C VAL A 393 -12.47 6.51 -12.68
N ALA A 394 -11.21 6.47 -13.12
CA ALA A 394 -10.65 5.26 -13.73
C ALA A 394 -10.66 4.07 -12.74
N LEU A 395 -10.33 4.31 -11.47
CA LEU A 395 -10.37 3.30 -10.41
C LEU A 395 -11.81 2.81 -10.14
N LEU A 396 -12.79 3.72 -10.13
CA LEU A 396 -14.20 3.36 -9.97
C LEU A 396 -14.70 2.47 -11.13
N VAL A 397 -14.38 2.83 -12.37
CA VAL A 397 -14.71 2.00 -13.55
C VAL A 397 -14.03 0.64 -13.45
N GLY A 398 -12.76 0.60 -13.03
CA GLY A 398 -12.02 -0.64 -12.78
C GLY A 398 -12.71 -1.53 -11.73
N LEU A 399 -13.13 -0.95 -10.59
CA LEU A 399 -13.86 -1.67 -9.55
C LEU A 399 -15.19 -2.24 -10.06
N LEU A 400 -15.99 -1.44 -10.75
CA LEU A 400 -17.27 -1.89 -11.29
C LEU A 400 -17.07 -3.01 -12.31
N THR A 401 -16.04 -2.91 -13.15
CA THR A 401 -15.66 -3.98 -14.08
C THR A 401 -15.19 -5.24 -13.35
N ASN A 402 -14.38 -5.11 -12.30
CA ASN A 402 -13.94 -6.22 -11.47
C ASN A 402 -15.15 -6.96 -10.89
N VAL A 403 -16.06 -6.25 -10.23
CA VAL A 403 -17.27 -6.83 -9.64
C VAL A 403 -18.16 -7.49 -10.72
N GLY A 404 -18.42 -6.80 -11.82
CA GLY A 404 -19.24 -7.32 -12.91
C GLY A 404 -18.65 -8.58 -13.54
N LEU A 405 -17.35 -8.60 -13.80
CA LEU A 405 -16.66 -9.79 -14.33
C LEU A 405 -16.60 -10.93 -13.31
N ASN A 406 -16.43 -10.63 -12.03
CA ASN A 406 -16.51 -11.64 -10.98
C ASN A 406 -17.88 -12.32 -10.95
N CYS A 407 -18.99 -11.58 -11.05
CA CYS A 407 -20.32 -12.16 -11.13
C CYS A 407 -20.50 -13.14 -12.31
N LEU A 408 -19.78 -12.91 -13.43
CA LEU A 408 -19.87 -13.73 -14.63
C LEU A 408 -18.89 -14.92 -14.64
N LEU A 409 -17.64 -14.67 -14.22
CA LEU A 409 -16.54 -15.63 -14.35
C LEU A 409 -16.39 -16.53 -13.13
N LEU A 410 -16.63 -16.02 -11.93
CA LEU A 410 -16.42 -16.78 -10.70
C LEU A 410 -17.32 -18.04 -10.61
N PRO A 411 -18.64 -18.02 -10.94
CA PRO A 411 -19.47 -19.21 -10.90
C PRO A 411 -19.03 -20.29 -11.90
N ARG A 412 -18.36 -19.90 -13.00
CA ARG A 412 -17.96 -20.81 -14.10
C ARG A 412 -16.53 -21.33 -13.95
N LEU A 413 -15.61 -20.49 -13.51
CA LEU A 413 -14.17 -20.74 -13.50
C LEU A 413 -13.58 -20.79 -12.08
N GLY A 414 -14.42 -20.60 -11.04
CA GLY A 414 -13.96 -20.57 -9.65
C GLY A 414 -12.86 -19.52 -9.43
N LEU A 415 -11.84 -19.88 -8.66
CA LEU A 415 -10.73 -18.98 -8.32
C LEU A 415 -10.04 -18.36 -9.55
N LEU A 416 -9.88 -19.13 -10.64
CA LEU A 416 -9.30 -18.59 -11.88
C LEU A 416 -10.15 -17.45 -12.44
N GLY A 417 -11.50 -17.57 -12.36
CA GLY A 417 -12.42 -16.53 -12.78
C GLY A 417 -12.22 -15.23 -12.02
N ALA A 418 -12.04 -15.30 -10.70
CA ALA A 418 -11.75 -14.13 -9.88
C ALA A 418 -10.44 -13.44 -10.27
N VAL A 419 -9.38 -14.22 -10.47
CA VAL A 419 -8.06 -13.68 -10.85
C VAL A 419 -8.09 -13.08 -12.25
N LEU A 420 -8.81 -13.68 -13.21
CA LEU A 420 -8.99 -13.11 -14.55
C LEU A 420 -9.83 -11.82 -14.53
N ALA A 421 -10.87 -11.76 -13.70
CA ALA A 421 -11.66 -10.54 -13.51
C ALA A 421 -10.78 -9.39 -13.00
N THR A 422 -9.91 -9.68 -12.02
CA THR A 422 -8.94 -8.71 -11.47
C THR A 422 -7.91 -8.29 -12.53
N ALA A 423 -7.41 -9.22 -13.32
CA ALA A 423 -6.47 -8.92 -14.39
C ALA A 423 -7.10 -8.00 -15.45
N ALA A 424 -8.31 -8.31 -15.91
CA ALA A 424 -9.04 -7.49 -16.85
C ALA A 424 -9.36 -6.09 -16.30
N ALA A 425 -9.77 -6.00 -15.01
CA ALA A 425 -10.05 -4.73 -14.35
C ALA A 425 -8.79 -3.85 -14.22
N ASN A 426 -7.64 -4.43 -13.84
CA ASN A 426 -6.37 -3.69 -13.77
C ASN A 426 -5.89 -3.25 -15.15
N LEU A 427 -6.02 -4.08 -16.17
CA LEU A 427 -5.71 -3.71 -17.55
C LEU A 427 -6.61 -2.55 -18.03
N LEU A 428 -7.91 -2.65 -17.78
CA LEU A 428 -8.84 -1.58 -18.15
C LEU A 428 -8.50 -0.27 -17.40
N THR A 429 -8.22 -0.35 -16.11
CA THR A 429 -7.80 0.83 -15.31
C THR A 429 -6.54 1.46 -15.91
N LEU A 430 -5.53 0.65 -16.25
CA LEU A 430 -4.31 1.12 -16.92
C LEU A 430 -4.63 1.81 -18.24
N VAL A 431 -5.43 1.18 -19.12
CA VAL A 431 -5.82 1.74 -20.41
C VAL A 431 -6.59 3.06 -20.25
N LEU A 432 -7.50 3.13 -19.28
CA LEU A 432 -8.26 4.36 -18.99
C LEU A 432 -7.34 5.48 -18.50
N ILE A 433 -6.42 5.20 -17.57
CA ILE A 433 -5.45 6.20 -17.08
C ILE A 433 -4.60 6.70 -18.24
N LEU A 434 -4.08 5.81 -19.10
CA LEU A 434 -3.29 6.19 -20.27
C LEU A 434 -4.12 6.98 -21.31
N ALA A 435 -5.37 6.64 -21.51
CA ALA A 435 -6.28 7.39 -22.39
C ALA A 435 -6.58 8.80 -21.85
N LEU A 436 -6.77 8.91 -20.52
CA LEU A 436 -7.00 10.19 -19.85
C LEU A 436 -5.74 11.07 -19.85
N THR A 437 -4.57 10.50 -19.58
CA THR A 437 -3.29 11.22 -19.64
C THR A 437 -2.98 11.68 -21.08
N ARG A 438 -3.31 10.86 -22.08
CA ARG A 438 -3.16 11.24 -23.51
C ARG A 438 -4.00 12.47 -23.86
N ARG A 439 -5.22 12.61 -23.33
CA ARG A 439 -6.05 13.81 -23.52
C ARG A 439 -5.42 15.08 -22.89
N LEU A 440 -4.54 14.90 -21.92
CA LEU A 440 -3.82 15.97 -21.25
C LEU A 440 -2.42 16.25 -21.86
N GLY A 441 -2.11 15.62 -22.99
CA GLY A 441 -0.86 15.85 -23.73
C GLY A 441 0.24 14.79 -23.51
N PHE A 442 0.00 13.75 -22.72
CA PHE A 442 0.94 12.63 -22.61
C PHE A 442 1.00 11.82 -23.90
N ARG A 443 2.18 11.60 -24.42
CA ARG A 443 2.41 10.78 -25.60
C ARG A 443 3.08 9.48 -25.20
N ILE A 444 2.36 8.36 -25.35
CA ILE A 444 2.91 7.03 -25.10
C ILE A 444 3.74 6.65 -26.31
N ASP A 445 4.99 6.25 -26.07
CA ASP A 445 5.86 5.73 -27.13
C ASP A 445 5.62 4.24 -27.42
N ARG A 446 6.14 3.75 -28.55
CA ARG A 446 5.98 2.36 -28.98
C ARG A 446 6.62 1.39 -28.00
N GLY A 447 7.79 1.74 -27.46
CA GLY A 447 8.50 0.90 -26.49
C GLY A 447 7.68 0.68 -25.22
N THR A 448 7.06 1.75 -24.68
CA THR A 448 6.17 1.66 -23.54
C THR A 448 4.96 0.75 -23.83
N CYS A 449 4.32 0.88 -25.02
CA CYS A 449 3.21 0.01 -25.41
C CYS A 449 3.62 -1.47 -25.45
N VAL A 450 4.80 -1.79 -26.00
CA VAL A 450 5.31 -3.17 -26.02
C VAL A 450 5.51 -3.69 -24.60
N ILE A 451 6.17 -2.94 -23.72
CA ILE A 451 6.42 -3.36 -22.33
C ILE A 451 5.11 -3.58 -21.55
N LEU A 452 4.08 -2.76 -21.79
CA LEU A 452 2.78 -2.93 -21.14
C LEU A 452 2.01 -4.18 -21.62
N ALA A 453 2.31 -4.69 -22.80
CA ALA A 453 1.74 -5.93 -23.32
C ALA A 453 2.45 -7.21 -22.83
N VAL A 454 3.74 -7.11 -22.47
CA VAL A 454 4.59 -8.25 -22.05
C VAL A 454 3.96 -9.08 -20.91
N PRO A 455 3.32 -8.49 -19.88
CA PRO A 455 2.76 -9.27 -18.77
C PRO A 455 1.78 -10.36 -19.20
N VAL A 456 1.09 -10.23 -20.34
CA VAL A 456 0.20 -11.28 -20.87
C VAL A 456 0.97 -12.58 -21.13
N VAL A 457 2.23 -12.49 -21.58
CA VAL A 457 3.06 -13.65 -21.89
C VAL A 457 3.40 -14.49 -20.66
N ILE A 458 3.33 -13.90 -19.45
CA ILE A 458 3.57 -14.61 -18.17
C ILE A 458 2.60 -15.78 -18.01
N SER A 459 1.37 -15.65 -18.52
CA SER A 459 0.35 -16.72 -18.48
C SER A 459 0.73 -17.96 -19.30
N LEU A 460 1.66 -17.82 -20.26
CA LEU A 460 2.15 -18.92 -21.09
C LEU A 460 3.30 -19.70 -20.42
N GLY A 461 3.77 -19.23 -19.26
CA GLY A 461 4.80 -19.90 -18.47
C GLY A 461 6.19 -19.28 -18.53
N PRO A 462 7.16 -19.84 -17.75
CA PRO A 462 8.46 -19.23 -17.55
C PRO A 462 9.33 -19.19 -18.82
N TRP A 463 9.22 -20.19 -19.70
CA TRP A 463 10.01 -20.23 -20.94
C TRP A 463 9.54 -19.18 -21.95
N ALA A 464 8.22 -18.95 -22.05
CA ALA A 464 7.67 -17.97 -22.97
C ALA A 464 8.12 -16.55 -22.57
N ILE A 465 8.00 -16.21 -21.29
CA ILE A 465 8.43 -14.88 -20.81
C ILE A 465 9.95 -14.70 -20.92
N LEU A 466 10.76 -15.75 -20.70
CA LEU A 466 12.21 -15.69 -20.89
C LEU A 466 12.56 -15.34 -22.33
N VAL A 467 11.97 -16.02 -23.31
CA VAL A 467 12.22 -15.77 -24.74
C VAL A 467 11.83 -14.32 -25.11
N VAL A 468 10.68 -13.84 -24.63
CA VAL A 468 10.23 -12.47 -24.91
C VAL A 468 11.15 -11.43 -24.26
N LEU A 469 11.57 -11.65 -23.01
CA LEU A 469 12.51 -10.74 -22.34
C LEU A 469 13.88 -10.69 -23.05
N LEU A 470 14.40 -11.83 -23.51
CA LEU A 470 15.64 -11.88 -24.32
C LEU A 470 15.43 -11.13 -25.65
N ALA A 471 14.32 -11.34 -26.33
CA ALA A 471 13.99 -10.61 -27.56
C ALA A 471 13.91 -9.08 -27.32
N ILE A 472 13.33 -8.64 -26.20
CA ILE A 472 13.29 -7.23 -25.81
C ILE A 472 14.70 -6.69 -25.57
N VAL A 473 15.57 -7.42 -24.87
CA VAL A 473 16.97 -6.99 -24.67
C VAL A 473 17.70 -6.85 -26.01
N VAL A 474 17.59 -7.87 -26.87
CA VAL A 474 18.21 -7.81 -28.21
C VAL A 474 17.67 -6.62 -29.01
N ALA A 475 16.35 -6.43 -29.04
CA ALA A 475 15.73 -5.32 -29.75
C ALA A 475 16.12 -3.95 -29.15
N ALA A 476 16.25 -3.84 -27.83
CA ALA A 476 16.72 -2.61 -27.18
C ALA A 476 18.18 -2.28 -27.53
N LEU A 477 19.03 -3.29 -27.72
CA LEU A 477 20.44 -3.10 -28.09
C LEU A 477 20.62 -2.82 -29.60
N THR A 478 19.83 -3.48 -30.47
CA THR A 478 20.00 -3.44 -31.93
C THR A 478 19.14 -2.41 -32.63
N THR A 479 18.04 -1.97 -32.03
CA THR A 479 17.08 -1.03 -32.62
C THR A 479 16.77 0.14 -31.71
N ASP A 480 16.33 1.26 -32.30
CA ASP A 480 15.85 2.43 -31.53
C ASP A 480 14.33 2.44 -31.35
N GLN A 481 13.66 1.31 -31.57
CA GLN A 481 12.21 1.21 -31.48
C GLN A 481 11.72 1.07 -30.03
N LEU A 482 12.48 0.40 -29.16
CA LEU A 482 12.15 0.21 -27.76
C LEU A 482 12.73 1.31 -26.88
N LEU A 483 14.01 1.59 -27.05
CA LEU A 483 14.72 2.68 -26.39
C LEU A 483 15.26 3.62 -27.48
N SER A 484 14.90 4.90 -27.43
CA SER A 484 15.45 5.89 -28.35
C SER A 484 16.95 6.07 -28.14
N ALA A 485 17.66 6.57 -29.13
CA ALA A 485 19.11 6.84 -29.04
C ALA A 485 19.44 7.75 -27.83
N ASP A 486 18.62 8.78 -27.62
CA ASP A 486 18.76 9.68 -26.45
C ASP A 486 18.57 8.98 -25.12
N GLU A 487 17.59 8.06 -25.00
CA GLU A 487 17.35 7.28 -23.77
C GLU A 487 18.51 6.32 -23.48
N LYS A 488 19.10 5.73 -24.52
CA LYS A 488 20.29 4.88 -24.39
C LYS A 488 21.48 5.69 -23.88
N HIS A 489 21.71 6.90 -24.43
CA HIS A 489 22.78 7.81 -23.96
C HIS A 489 22.55 8.24 -22.51
N GLU A 490 21.32 8.63 -22.14
CA GLU A 490 20.98 9.01 -20.76
C GLU A 490 21.23 7.86 -19.75
N LEU A 491 20.94 6.62 -20.13
CA LEU A 491 21.22 5.44 -19.31
C LEU A 491 22.72 5.16 -19.17
N LEU A 492 23.47 5.29 -20.27
CA LEU A 492 24.92 5.07 -20.26
C LEU A 492 25.64 6.14 -19.45
N ASP A 493 25.28 7.41 -19.60
CA ASP A 493 25.81 8.53 -18.84
C ASP A 493 25.53 8.38 -17.34
N SER A 494 24.29 8.05 -16.99
CA SER A 494 23.89 7.78 -15.60
C SER A 494 24.69 6.61 -14.99
N TRP A 495 24.92 5.55 -15.76
CA TRP A 495 25.73 4.42 -15.33
C TRP A 495 27.21 4.80 -15.18
N GLY A 496 27.73 5.60 -16.10
CA GLY A 496 29.10 6.12 -16.02
C GLY A 496 29.34 7.00 -14.80
N ASP A 497 28.38 7.85 -14.45
CA ASP A 497 28.42 8.68 -13.24
C ASP A 497 28.33 7.86 -11.96
N TYR A 498 27.44 6.87 -11.93
CA TYR A 498 27.29 5.96 -10.80
C TYR A 498 28.56 5.14 -10.56
N ARG A 499 29.15 4.59 -11.63
CA ARG A 499 30.42 3.87 -11.58
C ARG A 499 31.56 4.74 -11.07
N ARG A 500 31.66 5.99 -11.52
CA ARG A 500 32.67 6.99 -11.06
C ARG A 500 32.52 7.26 -9.56
N ARG A 501 31.29 7.46 -9.08
CA ARG A 501 30.99 7.64 -7.64
C ARG A 501 31.33 6.42 -6.80
N LEU A 502 31.03 5.21 -7.27
CA LEU A 502 31.42 3.98 -6.58
C LEU A 502 32.94 3.83 -6.50
N LEU A 503 33.66 4.11 -7.59
CA LEU A 503 35.12 4.03 -7.61
C LEU A 503 35.80 5.14 -6.76
N SER A 504 35.13 6.25 -6.50
CA SER A 504 35.62 7.31 -5.60
C SER A 504 35.37 7.05 -4.12
N LEU A 505 34.62 5.98 -3.77
CA LEU A 505 34.34 5.54 -2.39
C LEU A 505 35.30 4.43 -1.94
N TRP A 506 36.10 3.91 -2.87
CA TRP A 506 37.20 2.95 -2.64
C TRP A 506 38.57 3.60 -2.89
#